data_0432f68f35d5b84921aab15dd89a3f7b
#
_entry.id   0432f68f35d5b84921aab15dd89a3f7b
#
_cell.length_a   1.000
_cell.length_b   1.000
_cell.length_c   1.000
_cell.angle_alpha   90.00
_cell.angle_beta   90.00
_cell.angle_gamma   90.00
#
_symmetry.space_group_name_H-M   'P 1'
#
loop_
_entity.id
_entity.type
_entity.pdbx_description
1 polymer ?
#
loop_
_entity_poly.entity_id
_entity_poly.type
_entity_poly.pdbx_seq_one_letter_code
_entity_poly.pdbx_strand_id
1 'polypeptide(L)'
;MVLYTHILPSEKQTLKYSEFASIPKKRINIVGVPGAGKTTFICELSGRLSDEKLLYLSFGRENTKNAMSKLPSNVTALSFHAFSKRQMKIESKRISPRYTMNIVNSSLQSIKVRDLSPAQIEAITLLMEDFCMSSQGINKLPSMLQHNRYPRMNKDELKKTVISFNTLWNAIWAEGSNHLVTHDMYLKRLSMIQVRIPYQRVFIDETQDLNDAMVSLVNNIAASNPNTQIVRLGDPCQQIFGFRGASSEFANSQFDFRLQKTHRFGRSLADLCNAIMNDQRVGYYTNITSDNDKTEVYKTPTIKHLTSMIKNGRKVTYIARYNASLFNLIKHLAEHGITYSALGDSH
;
A
#
# COMPACT_ATOMS: atom_id res chain seq x y z
N MET A 1 -0.16 14.61 17.05
CA MET A 1 -1.58 14.90 16.77
C MET A 1 -1.61 15.93 15.63
N VAL A 2 -1.78 15.49 14.40
CA VAL A 2 -1.86 16.37 13.23
C VAL A 2 -3.33 16.71 13.05
N LEU A 3 -3.69 17.96 13.30
CA LEU A 3 -5.03 18.49 13.05
C LEU A 3 -5.21 18.64 11.54
N TYR A 4 -6.01 17.76 10.93
CA TYR A 4 -6.43 17.90 9.53
C TYR A 4 -7.50 18.99 9.42
N THR A 5 -7.08 20.25 9.32
CA THR A 5 -7.97 21.37 9.06
C THR A 5 -8.13 21.58 7.55
N HIS A 6 -8.85 20.70 6.88
CA HIS A 6 -9.32 20.99 5.53
C HIS A 6 -10.84 21.02 5.51
N ILE A 7 -11.38 22.23 5.55
CA ILE A 7 -12.78 22.52 5.25
C ILE A 7 -13.05 22.04 3.83
N LEU A 8 -13.95 21.06 3.71
CA LEU A 8 -14.36 20.50 2.43
C LEU A 8 -15.29 21.49 1.72
N PRO A 9 -15.10 21.77 0.42
CA PRO A 9 -16.11 22.47 -0.35
C PRO A 9 -17.43 21.68 -0.31
N SER A 10 -18.50 22.36 -0.01
CA SER A 10 -19.84 21.79 0.24
C SER A 10 -20.64 21.48 -1.01
N GLU A 11 -20.01 21.14 -2.15
CA GLU A 11 -20.74 20.90 -3.38
C GLU A 11 -20.59 19.47 -3.90
N LYS A 12 -21.74 18.88 -4.23
CA LYS A 12 -21.92 17.59 -4.92
C LYS A 12 -21.26 17.60 -6.30
N GLN A 13 -19.96 17.36 -6.39
CA GLN A 13 -19.37 17.07 -7.68
C GLN A 13 -19.65 15.61 -8.06
N THR A 14 -20.75 15.40 -8.79
CA THR A 14 -20.96 14.15 -9.51
C THR A 14 -19.97 14.11 -10.66
N LEU A 15 -19.00 13.23 -10.57
CA LEU A 15 -17.94 13.08 -11.57
C LEU A 15 -18.55 12.60 -12.89
N LYS A 16 -18.60 13.45 -13.90
CA LYS A 16 -18.96 13.01 -15.25
C LYS A 16 -17.71 12.49 -15.97
N TYR A 17 -17.74 11.26 -16.44
CA TYR A 17 -16.60 10.63 -17.12
C TYR A 17 -16.10 11.44 -18.33
N SER A 18 -17.01 12.10 -19.07
CA SER A 18 -16.64 12.95 -20.21
C SER A 18 -15.82 14.16 -19.80
N GLU A 19 -16.13 14.76 -18.66
CA GLU A 19 -15.39 15.90 -18.11
C GLU A 19 -14.03 15.44 -17.59
N PHE A 20 -13.98 14.27 -16.96
CA PHE A 20 -12.74 13.71 -16.42
C PHE A 20 -11.70 13.44 -17.50
N ALA A 21 -12.10 12.88 -18.63
CA ALA A 21 -11.19 12.54 -19.74
C ALA A 21 -10.45 13.76 -20.29
N SER A 22 -11.08 14.96 -20.24
CA SER A 22 -10.54 16.22 -20.76
C SER A 22 -9.78 17.08 -19.74
N ILE A 23 -9.64 16.63 -18.47
CA ILE A 23 -8.95 17.42 -17.45
C ILE A 23 -7.46 17.54 -17.77
N PRO A 24 -6.91 18.75 -17.98
CA PRO A 24 -5.51 18.94 -18.37
C PRO A 24 -4.54 18.77 -17.18
N LYS A 25 -5.04 18.44 -16.00
CA LYS A 25 -4.25 18.31 -14.77
C LYS A 25 -3.39 17.05 -14.83
N LYS A 26 -2.09 17.20 -14.64
CA LYS A 26 -1.11 16.10 -14.68
C LYS A 26 -1.30 15.07 -13.56
N ARG A 27 -1.76 15.50 -12.38
CA ARG A 27 -2.01 14.66 -11.22
C ARG A 27 -3.41 14.92 -10.67
N ILE A 28 -4.19 13.87 -10.53
CA ILE A 28 -5.57 13.92 -10.04
C ILE A 28 -5.69 13.00 -8.83
N ASN A 29 -6.25 13.51 -7.73
CA ASN A 29 -6.48 12.77 -6.51
C ASN A 29 -7.99 12.59 -6.28
N ILE A 30 -8.42 11.36 -6.15
CA ILE A 30 -9.82 10.99 -5.94
C ILE A 30 -9.93 10.29 -4.59
N VAL A 31 -10.70 10.85 -3.67
CA VAL A 31 -11.07 10.14 -2.45
C VAL A 31 -12.39 9.41 -2.68
N GLY A 32 -12.44 8.14 -2.29
CA GLY A 32 -13.64 7.32 -2.44
C GLY A 32 -13.90 6.48 -1.20
N VAL A 33 -15.08 6.68 -0.58
CA VAL A 33 -15.49 5.93 0.60
C VAL A 33 -15.55 4.41 0.36
N PRO A 34 -15.63 3.58 1.42
CA PRO A 34 -15.74 2.13 1.26
C PRO A 34 -16.94 1.75 0.37
N GLY A 35 -16.68 0.95 -0.67
CA GLY A 35 -17.75 0.52 -1.59
C GLY A 35 -18.26 1.61 -2.56
N ALA A 36 -17.56 2.72 -2.72
CA ALA A 36 -17.95 3.80 -3.64
C ALA A 36 -17.69 3.48 -5.12
N GLY A 37 -17.21 2.27 -5.45
CA GLY A 37 -16.97 1.88 -6.83
C GLY A 37 -15.68 2.43 -7.43
N LYS A 38 -14.62 2.68 -6.64
CA LYS A 38 -13.31 3.16 -7.15
C LYS A 38 -12.80 2.36 -8.34
N THR A 39 -12.75 1.03 -8.21
CA THR A 39 -12.30 0.14 -9.29
C THR A 39 -13.27 0.14 -10.49
N THR A 40 -14.58 0.21 -10.24
CA THR A 40 -15.60 0.36 -11.30
C THR A 40 -15.39 1.65 -12.07
N PHE A 41 -15.11 2.75 -11.37
CA PHE A 41 -14.78 4.03 -12.00
C PHE A 41 -13.57 3.89 -12.94
N ILE A 42 -12.50 3.23 -12.50
CA ILE A 42 -11.32 2.99 -13.36
C ILE A 42 -11.71 2.16 -14.59
N CYS A 43 -12.51 1.09 -14.43
CA CYS A 43 -12.94 0.23 -15.52
C CYS A 43 -13.75 1.00 -16.57
N GLU A 44 -14.75 1.77 -16.14
CA GLU A 44 -15.61 2.54 -17.03
C GLU A 44 -14.85 3.66 -17.75
N LEU A 45 -14.00 4.38 -17.02
CA LEU A 45 -13.16 5.42 -17.63
C LEU A 45 -12.20 4.82 -18.65
N SER A 46 -11.56 3.71 -18.32
CA SER A 46 -10.63 3.02 -19.23
C SER A 46 -11.31 2.51 -20.50
N GLY A 47 -12.56 2.04 -20.40
CA GLY A 47 -13.35 1.64 -21.58
C GLY A 47 -13.66 2.82 -22.52
N ARG A 48 -13.81 4.03 -21.98
CA ARG A 48 -14.02 5.25 -22.78
C ARG A 48 -12.73 5.80 -23.41
N LEU A 49 -11.57 5.37 -22.91
CA LEU A 49 -10.23 5.75 -23.37
C LEU A 49 -9.59 4.59 -24.14
N SER A 50 -10.37 3.92 -24.98
CA SER A 50 -9.96 2.70 -25.71
C SER A 50 -8.69 2.86 -26.54
N ASP A 51 -8.43 4.07 -27.03
CA ASP A 51 -7.28 4.41 -27.88
C ASP A 51 -6.00 4.72 -27.08
N GLU A 52 -6.11 4.83 -25.75
CA GLU A 52 -4.98 5.07 -24.86
C GLU A 52 -4.43 3.75 -24.29
N LYS A 53 -3.11 3.66 -24.14
CA LYS A 53 -2.46 2.62 -23.35
C LYS A 53 -2.42 3.07 -21.89
N LEU A 54 -3.02 2.29 -21.02
CA LEU A 54 -3.22 2.62 -19.63
C LEU A 54 -2.47 1.64 -18.72
N LEU A 55 -1.98 2.13 -17.57
CA LEU A 55 -1.37 1.33 -16.54
C LEU A 55 -2.20 1.42 -15.25
N TYR A 56 -2.55 0.27 -14.68
CA TYR A 56 -3.16 0.16 -13.36
C TYR A 56 -2.12 -0.40 -12.39
N LEU A 57 -1.87 0.32 -11.31
CA LEU A 57 -0.98 -0.08 -10.22
C LEU A 57 -1.76 -0.18 -8.92
N SER A 58 -1.57 -1.27 -8.16
CA SER A 58 -2.11 -1.43 -6.82
C SER A 58 -1.08 -1.98 -5.84
N PHE A 59 -1.33 -1.78 -4.53
CA PHE A 59 -0.45 -2.28 -3.47
C PHE A 59 -0.39 -3.80 -3.44
N GLY A 60 -1.54 -4.48 -3.48
CA GLY A 60 -1.66 -5.92 -3.25
C GLY A 60 -1.83 -6.76 -4.53
N ARG A 61 -1.32 -7.99 -4.53
CA ARG A 61 -1.52 -8.95 -5.64
C ARG A 61 -2.99 -9.30 -5.85
N GLU A 62 -3.74 -9.50 -4.75
CA GLU A 62 -5.16 -9.85 -4.82
C GLU A 62 -5.99 -8.72 -5.43
N ASN A 63 -5.73 -7.47 -5.04
CA ASN A 63 -6.40 -6.30 -5.63
C ASN A 63 -6.12 -6.22 -7.14
N THR A 64 -4.86 -6.48 -7.53
CA THR A 64 -4.48 -6.53 -8.95
C THR A 64 -5.24 -7.62 -9.72
N LYS A 65 -5.31 -8.86 -9.19
CA LYS A 65 -6.03 -9.97 -9.82
C LYS A 65 -7.52 -9.67 -9.98
N ASN A 66 -8.14 -9.15 -8.91
CA ASN A 66 -9.55 -8.77 -8.92
C ASN A 66 -9.86 -7.64 -9.91
N ALA A 67 -8.93 -6.72 -10.10
CA ALA A 67 -9.05 -5.66 -11.09
C ALA A 67 -8.87 -6.20 -12.52
N MET A 68 -7.87 -7.06 -12.76
CA MET A 68 -7.58 -7.63 -14.10
C MET A 68 -8.78 -8.31 -14.74
N SER A 69 -9.65 -8.99 -13.96
CA SER A 69 -10.84 -9.65 -14.49
C SER A 69 -11.93 -8.67 -14.98
N LYS A 70 -11.81 -7.39 -14.66
CA LYS A 70 -12.81 -6.35 -14.94
C LYS A 70 -12.30 -5.26 -15.88
N LEU A 71 -10.99 -5.08 -15.94
CA LEU A 71 -10.36 -4.01 -16.72
C LEU A 71 -10.37 -4.35 -18.22
N PRO A 72 -10.60 -3.37 -19.10
CA PRO A 72 -10.55 -3.58 -20.55
C PRO A 72 -9.10 -3.84 -21.03
N SER A 73 -8.97 -4.35 -22.25
CA SER A 73 -7.71 -4.84 -22.82
C SER A 73 -6.63 -3.76 -23.03
N ASN A 74 -7.00 -2.50 -23.09
CA ASN A 74 -6.06 -1.37 -23.20
C ASN A 74 -5.35 -1.04 -21.86
N VAL A 75 -5.72 -1.73 -20.75
CA VAL A 75 -5.13 -1.53 -19.41
C VAL A 75 -4.16 -2.66 -19.07
N THR A 76 -2.92 -2.31 -18.81
CA THR A 76 -1.94 -3.22 -18.18
C THR A 76 -2.09 -3.12 -16.66
N ALA A 77 -2.53 -4.19 -15.98
CA ALA A 77 -2.67 -4.20 -14.53
C ALA A 77 -1.51 -4.94 -13.86
N LEU A 78 -0.84 -4.29 -12.94
CA LEU A 78 0.31 -4.82 -12.19
C LEU A 78 0.27 -4.37 -10.72
N SER A 79 0.81 -5.18 -9.81
CA SER A 79 1.19 -4.66 -8.50
C SER A 79 2.47 -3.84 -8.61
N PHE A 80 2.74 -2.95 -7.64
CA PHE A 80 3.97 -2.15 -7.61
C PHE A 80 5.23 -3.03 -7.72
N HIS A 81 5.26 -4.14 -7.01
CA HIS A 81 6.39 -5.09 -7.06
C HIS A 81 6.50 -5.78 -8.43
N ALA A 82 5.38 -6.19 -9.05
CA ALA A 82 5.41 -6.80 -10.38
C ALA A 82 5.87 -5.79 -11.46
N PHE A 83 5.41 -4.55 -11.38
CA PHE A 83 5.87 -3.46 -12.24
C PHE A 83 7.38 -3.23 -12.07
N SER A 84 7.84 -3.08 -10.83
CA SER A 84 9.26 -2.84 -10.54
C SER A 84 10.16 -3.99 -10.97
N LYS A 85 9.73 -5.24 -10.73
CA LYS A 85 10.44 -6.43 -11.22
C LYS A 85 10.62 -6.41 -12.73
N ARG A 86 9.53 -6.09 -13.47
CA ARG A 86 9.53 -6.02 -14.93
C ARG A 86 10.45 -4.92 -15.44
N GLN A 87 10.37 -3.72 -14.87
CA GLN A 87 11.20 -2.57 -15.27
C GLN A 87 12.69 -2.80 -15.00
N MET A 88 13.01 -3.41 -13.85
CA MET A 88 14.38 -3.73 -13.44
C MET A 88 14.90 -5.03 -14.05
N LYS A 89 14.08 -5.77 -14.81
CA LYS A 89 14.42 -7.08 -15.43
C LYS A 89 15.01 -8.08 -14.43
N ILE A 90 14.45 -8.14 -13.21
CA ILE A 90 14.95 -9.01 -12.15
C ILE A 90 14.63 -10.47 -12.43
N GLU A 91 15.66 -11.30 -12.50
CA GLU A 91 15.52 -12.75 -12.64
C GLU A 91 14.95 -13.37 -11.36
N SER A 92 14.02 -14.33 -11.51
CA SER A 92 13.34 -14.95 -10.35
C SER A 92 14.29 -15.66 -9.41
N LYS A 93 15.41 -16.22 -9.92
CA LYS A 93 16.44 -16.90 -9.10
C LYS A 93 17.15 -15.97 -8.12
N ARG A 94 17.15 -14.65 -8.38
CA ARG A 94 17.75 -13.64 -7.49
C ARG A 94 16.81 -13.19 -6.36
N ILE A 95 15.54 -13.61 -6.37
CA ILE A 95 14.55 -13.11 -5.41
C ILE A 95 14.60 -13.96 -4.14
N SER A 96 14.87 -13.29 -3.02
CA SER A 96 14.73 -13.85 -1.67
C SER A 96 13.50 -13.24 -0.97
N PRO A 97 12.73 -14.02 -0.21
CA PRO A 97 11.59 -13.50 0.54
C PRO A 97 12.01 -12.53 1.66
N ARG A 98 13.23 -12.71 2.20
CA ARG A 98 13.79 -11.86 3.27
C ARG A 98 15.28 -11.65 3.05
N TYR A 99 15.80 -10.49 3.48
CA TYR A 99 17.23 -10.17 3.43
C TYR A 99 17.80 -10.34 4.83
N THR A 100 18.19 -11.60 5.15
CA THR A 100 18.64 -11.99 6.50
C THR A 100 20.08 -11.58 6.77
N MET A 101 20.48 -11.55 8.06
CA MET A 101 21.88 -11.29 8.46
C MET A 101 22.87 -12.22 7.76
N ASN A 102 22.50 -13.50 7.55
CA ASN A 102 23.36 -14.46 6.83
C ASN A 102 23.58 -14.05 5.36
N ILE A 103 22.51 -13.59 4.67
CA ILE A 103 22.62 -13.09 3.29
C ILE A 103 23.45 -11.81 3.26
N VAL A 104 23.25 -10.89 4.20
CA VAL A 104 24.05 -9.65 4.31
C VAL A 104 25.52 -10.00 4.51
N ASN A 105 25.84 -10.86 5.47
CA ASN A 105 27.22 -11.24 5.80
C ASN A 105 27.90 -11.93 4.61
N SER A 106 27.27 -12.94 4.00
CA SER A 106 27.84 -13.64 2.84
C SER A 106 28.02 -12.70 1.63
N SER A 107 27.09 -11.78 1.42
CA SER A 107 27.19 -10.79 0.35
C SER A 107 28.34 -9.80 0.59
N LEU A 108 28.52 -9.32 1.83
CA LEU A 108 29.63 -8.44 2.21
C LEU A 108 30.99 -9.14 2.04
N GLN A 109 31.08 -10.40 2.47
CA GLN A 109 32.30 -11.21 2.31
C GLN A 109 32.66 -11.40 0.82
N SER A 110 31.68 -11.66 -0.03
CA SER A 110 31.89 -11.85 -1.48
C SER A 110 32.50 -10.62 -2.18
N ILE A 111 32.20 -9.42 -1.65
CA ILE A 111 32.75 -8.14 -2.11
C ILE A 111 33.94 -7.64 -1.28
N LYS A 112 34.54 -8.54 -0.48
CA LYS A 112 35.76 -8.32 0.35
C LYS A 112 35.58 -7.22 1.43
N VAL A 113 34.36 -6.96 1.86
CA VAL A 113 34.07 -6.14 3.06
C VAL A 113 34.17 -7.07 4.28
N ARG A 114 35.14 -6.82 5.16
CA ARG A 114 35.50 -7.68 6.31
C ARG A 114 35.51 -6.87 7.61
N ASP A 115 35.71 -7.56 8.71
CA ASP A 115 35.91 -6.98 10.05
C ASP A 115 34.74 -6.11 10.52
N LEU A 116 33.51 -6.57 10.23
CA LEU A 116 32.27 -6.01 10.78
C LEU A 116 31.86 -6.81 12.02
N SER A 117 31.50 -6.10 13.07
CA SER A 117 30.91 -6.72 14.26
C SER A 117 29.49 -7.27 13.97
N PRO A 118 29.00 -8.24 14.76
CA PRO A 118 27.62 -8.72 14.63
C PRO A 118 26.59 -7.57 14.69
N ALA A 119 26.83 -6.57 15.54
CA ALA A 119 25.97 -5.38 15.66
C ALA A 119 25.95 -4.54 14.37
N GLN A 120 27.07 -4.41 13.68
CA GLN A 120 27.12 -3.71 12.38
C GLN A 120 26.39 -4.49 11.28
N ILE A 121 26.50 -5.83 11.26
CA ILE A 121 25.77 -6.67 10.29
C ILE A 121 24.27 -6.59 10.55
N GLU A 122 23.85 -6.62 11.82
CA GLU A 122 22.46 -6.42 12.21
C GLU A 122 21.96 -5.02 11.78
N ALA A 123 22.73 -3.98 12.06
CA ALA A 123 22.41 -2.62 11.65
C ALA A 123 22.25 -2.49 10.13
N ILE A 124 23.14 -3.12 9.33
CA ILE A 124 23.03 -3.13 7.87
C ILE A 124 21.76 -3.86 7.41
N THR A 125 21.41 -4.97 8.08
CA THR A 125 20.20 -5.75 7.75
C THR A 125 18.94 -4.92 8.00
N LEU A 126 18.82 -4.32 9.19
CA LEU A 126 17.69 -3.45 9.55
C LEU A 126 17.61 -2.22 8.66
N LEU A 127 18.78 -1.61 8.37
CA LEU A 127 18.87 -0.45 7.50
C LEU A 127 18.43 -0.77 6.07
N MET A 128 18.69 -1.98 5.56
CA MET A 128 18.23 -2.41 4.25
C MET A 128 16.70 -2.44 4.18
N GLU A 129 16.03 -2.95 5.22
CA GLU A 129 14.57 -2.94 5.31
C GLU A 129 14.01 -1.52 5.35
N ASP A 130 14.48 -0.70 6.30
CA ASP A 130 13.97 0.66 6.52
C ASP A 130 14.25 1.57 5.32
N PHE A 131 15.45 1.48 4.74
CA PHE A 131 15.81 2.23 3.54
C PHE A 131 14.91 1.89 2.36
N CYS A 132 14.60 0.60 2.16
CA CYS A 132 13.76 0.15 1.05
C CYS A 132 12.30 0.60 1.17
N MET A 133 11.81 0.89 2.37
CA MET A 133 10.45 1.41 2.59
C MET A 133 10.38 2.95 2.58
N SER A 134 11.51 3.64 2.74
CA SER A 134 11.59 5.09 2.87
C SER A 134 11.68 5.82 1.52
N SER A 135 11.35 7.12 1.52
CA SER A 135 11.67 8.04 0.41
C SER A 135 13.12 8.53 0.43
N GLN A 136 13.88 8.21 1.49
CA GLN A 136 15.21 8.76 1.73
C GLN A 136 16.25 8.30 0.70
N GLY A 137 17.17 9.19 0.36
CA GLY A 137 18.37 8.86 -0.41
C GLY A 137 19.50 8.30 0.47
N ILE A 138 20.54 7.78 -0.18
CA ILE A 138 21.73 7.21 0.48
C ILE A 138 22.41 8.21 1.45
N ASN A 139 22.35 9.49 1.16
CA ASN A 139 22.91 10.56 2.01
C ASN A 139 22.23 10.68 3.40
N LYS A 140 21.08 10.06 3.59
CA LYS A 140 20.33 10.07 4.85
C LYS A 140 20.58 8.85 5.75
N LEU A 141 21.36 7.88 5.30
CA LEU A 141 21.67 6.69 6.09
C LEU A 141 22.25 6.97 7.48
N PRO A 142 23.18 7.97 7.65
CA PRO A 142 23.69 8.27 8.98
C PRO A 142 22.60 8.72 9.97
N SER A 143 21.62 9.49 9.51
CA SER A 143 20.51 9.94 10.37
C SER A 143 19.51 8.81 10.66
N MET A 144 19.31 7.88 9.74
CA MET A 144 18.46 6.70 9.96
C MET A 144 19.04 5.82 11.06
N LEU A 145 20.35 5.60 11.08
CA LEU A 145 21.04 4.77 12.09
C LEU A 145 21.03 5.36 13.51
N GLN A 146 20.61 6.61 13.69
CA GLN A 146 20.47 7.23 15.03
C GLN A 146 19.18 6.86 15.74
N HIS A 147 18.26 6.16 15.07
CA HIS A 147 17.00 5.73 15.68
C HIS A 147 17.22 4.58 16.67
N ASN A 148 16.43 4.52 17.74
CA ASN A 148 16.55 3.51 18.81
C ASN A 148 16.36 2.04 18.37
N ARG A 149 15.89 1.82 17.15
CA ARG A 149 15.76 0.48 16.55
C ARG A 149 17.13 -0.19 16.28
N TYR A 150 18.18 0.63 16.08
CA TYR A 150 19.50 0.12 15.70
C TYR A 150 20.39 -0.13 16.91
N PRO A 151 21.32 -1.10 16.79
CA PRO A 151 22.35 -1.28 17.81
C PRO A 151 23.13 0.01 18.05
N ARG A 152 23.50 0.25 19.30
CA ARG A 152 24.37 1.39 19.64
C ARG A 152 25.75 1.19 19.04
N MET A 153 26.26 2.21 18.35
CA MET A 153 27.56 2.21 17.68
C MET A 153 28.28 3.53 17.99
N ASN A 154 29.61 3.47 18.11
CA ASN A 154 30.44 4.66 18.15
C ASN A 154 30.55 5.28 16.75
N LYS A 155 31.20 6.46 16.66
CA LYS A 155 31.31 7.21 15.38
C LYS A 155 32.01 6.43 14.27
N ASP A 156 33.04 5.68 14.59
CA ASP A 156 33.84 4.93 13.61
C ASP A 156 33.06 3.70 13.11
N GLU A 157 32.39 3.00 14.03
CA GLU A 157 31.48 1.90 13.69
C GLU A 157 30.33 2.36 12.81
N LEU A 158 29.70 3.49 13.14
CA LEU A 158 28.62 4.08 12.36
C LEU A 158 29.12 4.44 10.94
N LYS A 159 30.28 5.11 10.84
CA LYS A 159 30.88 5.44 9.54
C LYS A 159 31.19 4.19 8.73
N LYS A 160 31.79 3.17 9.34
CA LYS A 160 32.10 1.89 8.69
C LYS A 160 30.82 1.19 8.24
N THR A 161 29.75 1.19 9.04
CA THR A 161 28.44 0.61 8.71
C THR A 161 27.82 1.29 7.47
N VAL A 162 27.83 2.61 7.41
CA VAL A 162 27.30 3.38 6.25
C VAL A 162 28.11 3.10 4.99
N ILE A 163 29.45 3.06 5.09
CA ILE A 163 30.33 2.74 3.94
C ILE A 163 30.05 1.32 3.45
N SER A 164 29.95 0.35 4.37
CA SER A 164 29.69 -1.05 4.04
C SER A 164 28.32 -1.25 3.40
N PHE A 165 27.28 -0.57 3.91
CA PHE A 165 25.96 -0.55 3.29
C PHE A 165 26.03 -0.03 1.85
N ASN A 166 26.67 1.11 1.62
CA ASN A 166 26.79 1.71 0.30
C ASN A 166 27.55 0.82 -0.68
N THR A 167 28.64 0.19 -0.22
CA THR A 167 29.41 -0.75 -1.02
C THR A 167 28.56 -1.95 -1.42
N LEU A 168 27.81 -2.51 -0.45
CA LEU A 168 26.89 -3.62 -0.71
C LEU A 168 25.77 -3.22 -1.67
N TRP A 169 25.12 -2.08 -1.43
CA TRP A 169 24.04 -1.57 -2.29
C TRP A 169 24.50 -1.39 -3.73
N ASN A 170 25.67 -0.81 -3.94
CA ASN A 170 26.25 -0.65 -5.28
C ASN A 170 26.59 -2.00 -5.94
N ALA A 171 27.15 -2.94 -5.18
CA ALA A 171 27.47 -4.28 -5.69
C ALA A 171 26.21 -5.08 -6.10
N ILE A 172 25.11 -4.94 -5.36
CA ILE A 172 23.83 -5.58 -5.68
C ILE A 172 23.31 -5.12 -7.05
N TRP A 173 23.53 -3.85 -7.40
CA TRP A 173 23.03 -3.24 -8.64
C TRP A 173 24.08 -3.08 -9.73
N ALA A 174 25.27 -3.62 -9.53
CA ALA A 174 26.29 -3.67 -10.57
C ALA A 174 25.86 -4.57 -11.73
N GLU A 175 26.34 -4.29 -12.93
CA GLU A 175 26.12 -5.12 -14.10
C GLU A 175 26.63 -6.55 -13.86
N GLY A 176 25.86 -7.55 -14.26
CA GLY A 176 26.21 -8.97 -14.04
C GLY A 176 26.08 -9.45 -12.59
N SER A 177 25.57 -8.62 -11.67
CA SER A 177 25.44 -9.01 -10.26
C SER A 177 24.49 -10.18 -10.06
N ASN A 178 24.92 -11.16 -9.26
CA ASN A 178 24.13 -12.32 -8.84
C ASN A 178 23.65 -12.24 -7.38
N HIS A 179 23.88 -11.11 -6.71
CA HIS A 179 23.39 -10.91 -5.35
C HIS A 179 21.87 -11.07 -5.25
N LEU A 180 21.41 -11.68 -4.15
CA LEU A 180 20.00 -11.79 -3.86
C LEU A 180 19.38 -10.41 -3.60
N VAL A 181 18.11 -10.27 -3.94
CA VAL A 181 17.32 -9.05 -3.72
C VAL A 181 15.93 -9.40 -3.18
N THR A 182 15.35 -8.53 -2.37
CA THR A 182 13.95 -8.64 -1.99
C THR A 182 13.05 -7.83 -2.94
N HIS A 183 11.76 -8.02 -2.79
CA HIS A 183 10.76 -7.27 -3.54
C HIS A 183 10.88 -5.75 -3.30
N ASP A 184 11.16 -5.34 -2.07
CA ASP A 184 11.29 -3.93 -1.71
C ASP A 184 12.60 -3.31 -2.22
N MET A 185 13.68 -4.09 -2.30
CA MET A 185 14.96 -3.60 -2.80
C MET A 185 14.89 -3.15 -4.26
N TYR A 186 14.31 -3.94 -5.15
CA TYR A 186 14.23 -3.53 -6.56
C TYR A 186 13.17 -2.44 -6.80
N LEU A 187 12.12 -2.38 -5.97
CA LEU A 187 11.18 -1.27 -5.98
C LEU A 187 11.88 0.02 -5.56
N LYS A 188 12.63 -0.02 -4.46
CA LYS A 188 13.44 1.10 -3.98
C LYS A 188 14.45 1.55 -5.04
N ARG A 189 15.18 0.61 -5.65
CA ARG A 189 16.13 0.95 -6.72
C ARG A 189 15.44 1.65 -7.88
N LEU A 190 14.29 1.16 -8.32
CA LEU A 190 13.51 1.78 -9.39
C LEU A 190 13.02 3.19 -9.00
N SER A 191 12.66 3.41 -7.74
CA SER A 191 12.25 4.75 -7.27
C SER A 191 13.39 5.79 -7.28
N MET A 192 14.64 5.35 -7.38
CA MET A 192 15.84 6.21 -7.36
C MET A 192 16.41 6.49 -8.76
N ILE A 193 15.90 5.86 -9.80
CA ILE A 193 16.37 6.02 -11.19
C ILE A 193 15.25 6.55 -12.08
N GLN A 194 15.62 7.11 -13.23
CA GLN A 194 14.64 7.60 -14.19
C GLN A 194 13.82 6.43 -14.78
N VAL A 195 12.49 6.55 -14.76
CA VAL A 195 11.55 5.51 -15.24
C VAL A 195 10.76 6.02 -16.42
N ARG A 196 11.04 5.51 -17.62
CA ARG A 196 10.27 5.78 -18.83
C ARG A 196 9.19 4.71 -19.02
N ILE A 197 7.98 5.12 -19.35
CA ILE A 197 6.83 4.22 -19.54
C ILE A 197 6.03 4.62 -20.80
N PRO A 198 5.46 3.65 -21.53
CA PRO A 198 4.70 3.91 -22.75
C PRO A 198 3.19 4.08 -22.47
N TYR A 199 2.81 4.66 -21.33
CA TYR A 199 1.40 4.79 -20.93
C TYR A 199 0.99 6.26 -20.87
N GLN A 200 -0.18 6.58 -21.40
CA GLN A 200 -0.75 7.93 -21.36
C GLN A 200 -1.30 8.26 -19.97
N ARG A 201 -1.84 7.25 -19.27
CA ARG A 201 -2.33 7.42 -17.88
C ARG A 201 -1.88 6.27 -16.99
N VAL A 202 -1.68 6.59 -15.72
CA VAL A 202 -1.40 5.62 -14.66
C VAL A 202 -2.47 5.80 -13.58
N PHE A 203 -3.27 4.76 -13.37
CA PHE A 203 -4.21 4.65 -12.27
C PHE A 203 -3.52 3.99 -11.09
N ILE A 204 -3.62 4.59 -9.91
CA ILE A 204 -3.07 4.04 -8.66
C ILE A 204 -4.24 3.83 -7.72
N ASP A 205 -4.56 2.56 -7.47
CA ASP A 205 -5.65 2.17 -6.57
C ASP A 205 -5.10 1.85 -5.17
N GLU A 206 -5.92 2.06 -4.15
CA GLU A 206 -5.60 1.95 -2.72
C GLU A 206 -4.35 2.77 -2.34
N THR A 207 -4.31 4.02 -2.81
CA THR A 207 -3.14 4.91 -2.65
C THR A 207 -2.77 5.16 -1.18
N GLN A 208 -3.72 5.07 -0.25
CA GLN A 208 -3.47 5.23 1.19
C GLN A 208 -2.57 4.16 1.79
N ASP A 209 -2.40 3.01 1.11
CA ASP A 209 -1.59 1.90 1.61
C ASP A 209 -0.14 1.92 1.10
N LEU A 210 0.22 2.88 0.23
CA LEU A 210 1.56 3.00 -0.34
C LEU A 210 2.56 3.44 0.73
N ASN A 211 3.73 2.81 0.77
CA ASN A 211 4.86 3.30 1.54
C ASN A 211 5.59 4.44 0.82
N ASP A 212 6.50 5.13 1.52
CA ASP A 212 7.21 6.29 0.96
C ASP A 212 8.06 5.96 -0.28
N ALA A 213 8.60 4.75 -0.40
CA ALA A 213 9.33 4.33 -1.60
C ALA A 213 8.41 4.20 -2.82
N MET A 214 7.18 3.67 -2.63
CA MET A 214 6.16 3.59 -3.68
C MET A 214 5.69 4.99 -4.10
N VAL A 215 5.45 5.88 -3.14
CA VAL A 215 5.13 7.28 -3.40
C VAL A 215 6.26 7.96 -4.20
N SER A 216 7.52 7.72 -3.82
CA SER A 216 8.69 8.23 -4.56
C SER A 216 8.75 7.69 -5.98
N LEU A 217 8.42 6.40 -6.19
CA LEU A 217 8.34 5.80 -7.53
C LEU A 217 7.26 6.47 -8.38
N VAL A 218 6.07 6.73 -7.82
CA VAL A 218 5.00 7.46 -8.52
C VAL A 218 5.45 8.87 -8.90
N ASN A 219 6.11 9.57 -7.99
CA ASN A 219 6.65 10.90 -8.23
C ASN A 219 7.71 10.90 -9.34
N ASN A 220 8.58 9.90 -9.35
CA ASN A 220 9.60 9.70 -10.38
C ASN A 220 8.97 9.39 -11.75
N ILE A 221 7.98 8.50 -11.81
CA ILE A 221 7.21 8.23 -13.05
C ILE A 221 6.61 9.55 -13.57
N ALA A 222 5.96 10.34 -12.72
CA ALA A 222 5.37 11.61 -13.11
C ALA A 222 6.41 12.61 -13.62
N ALA A 223 7.58 12.69 -12.98
CA ALA A 223 8.67 13.58 -13.39
C ALA A 223 9.30 13.15 -14.71
N SER A 224 9.51 11.85 -14.91
CA SER A 224 10.18 11.29 -16.09
C SER A 224 9.30 11.21 -17.33
N ASN A 225 7.96 11.34 -17.19
CA ASN A 225 6.99 11.21 -18.28
C ASN A 225 6.04 12.41 -18.29
N PRO A 226 6.43 13.54 -18.91
CA PRO A 226 5.67 14.81 -18.84
C PRO A 226 4.26 14.71 -19.40
N ASN A 227 4.04 13.82 -20.37
CA ASN A 227 2.74 13.62 -21.03
C ASN A 227 1.87 12.54 -20.37
N THR A 228 2.35 11.88 -19.33
CA THR A 228 1.57 10.87 -18.60
C THR A 228 0.77 11.52 -17.46
N GLN A 229 -0.53 11.27 -17.43
CA GLN A 229 -1.40 11.67 -16.34
C GLN A 229 -1.38 10.61 -15.22
N ILE A 230 -1.24 11.04 -13.97
CA ILE A 230 -1.32 10.18 -12.78
C ILE A 230 -2.66 10.40 -12.10
N VAL A 231 -3.45 9.35 -11.95
CA VAL A 231 -4.74 9.36 -11.27
C VAL A 231 -4.65 8.47 -10.04
N ARG A 232 -4.75 9.06 -8.85
CA ARG A 232 -4.64 8.36 -7.58
C ARG A 232 -6.03 8.22 -6.96
N LEU A 233 -6.39 7.01 -6.59
CA LEU A 233 -7.65 6.69 -5.92
C LEU A 233 -7.35 6.03 -4.57
N GLY A 234 -8.10 6.38 -3.55
CA GLY A 234 -7.93 5.80 -2.23
C GLY A 234 -8.92 6.34 -1.21
N ASP A 235 -8.79 5.86 0.01
CA ASP A 235 -9.54 6.33 1.16
C ASP A 235 -8.62 6.41 2.38
N PRO A 236 -8.25 7.59 2.85
CA PRO A 236 -7.39 7.74 4.02
C PRO A 236 -7.91 7.02 5.27
N CYS A 237 -9.24 6.89 5.40
CA CYS A 237 -9.87 6.21 6.54
C CYS A 237 -9.73 4.68 6.49
N GLN A 238 -9.39 4.12 5.35
CA GLN A 238 -9.12 2.70 5.17
C GLN A 238 -7.63 2.34 5.29
N GLN A 239 -6.76 3.28 5.68
CA GLN A 239 -5.35 3.01 5.90
C GLN A 239 -5.14 2.09 7.10
N ILE A 240 -4.94 0.81 6.86
CA ILE A 240 -4.72 -0.20 7.90
C ILE A 240 -3.25 -0.68 7.97
N PHE A 241 -2.41 -0.28 7.03
CA PHE A 241 -1.00 -0.67 6.93
C PHE A 241 -0.01 0.39 7.46
N GLY A 242 -0.48 1.32 8.32
CA GLY A 242 0.40 2.29 8.98
C GLY A 242 1.60 1.65 9.69
N PHE A 243 1.39 0.48 10.34
CA PHE A 243 2.45 -0.29 10.99
C PHE A 243 3.48 -0.91 10.02
N ARG A 244 3.17 -0.95 8.72
CA ARG A 244 4.08 -1.35 7.62
C ARG A 244 4.69 -0.15 6.90
N GLY A 245 4.62 1.05 7.48
CA GLY A 245 5.20 2.25 6.91
C GLY A 245 4.38 2.89 5.77
N ALA A 246 3.05 2.67 5.75
CA ALA A 246 2.19 3.38 4.81
C ALA A 246 2.33 4.90 5.00
N SER A 247 2.49 5.62 3.87
CA SER A 247 2.72 7.06 3.84
C SER A 247 1.45 7.85 4.18
N SER A 248 1.60 8.94 4.90
CA SER A 248 0.51 9.90 5.14
C SER A 248 0.31 10.90 4.00
N GLU A 249 1.10 10.82 2.94
CA GLU A 249 1.12 11.80 1.84
C GLU A 249 -0.24 11.93 1.16
N PHE A 250 -0.93 10.78 0.90
CA PHE A 250 -2.24 10.81 0.27
C PHE A 250 -3.30 11.45 1.17
N ALA A 251 -3.28 11.16 2.47
CA ALA A 251 -4.19 11.76 3.43
C ALA A 251 -4.04 13.28 3.54
N ASN A 252 -2.80 13.78 3.34
CA ASN A 252 -2.47 15.19 3.35
C ASN A 252 -2.62 15.88 1.98
N SER A 253 -3.04 15.14 0.95
CA SER A 253 -3.20 15.68 -0.40
C SER A 253 -4.51 16.45 -0.54
N GLN A 254 -4.53 17.43 -1.44
CA GLN A 254 -5.78 18.02 -1.90
C GLN A 254 -6.49 17.04 -2.82
N PHE A 255 -7.78 16.77 -2.57
CA PHE A 255 -8.61 15.92 -3.40
C PHE A 255 -9.37 16.73 -4.45
N ASP A 256 -9.26 16.31 -5.70
CA ASP A 256 -9.95 16.94 -6.83
C ASP A 256 -11.40 16.46 -6.95
N PHE A 257 -11.63 15.18 -6.60
CA PHE A 257 -12.94 14.56 -6.70
C PHE A 257 -13.23 13.66 -5.48
N ARG A 258 -14.53 13.46 -5.23
CA ARG A 258 -15.02 12.64 -4.13
C ARG A 258 -16.08 11.66 -4.62
N LEU A 259 -15.91 10.39 -4.28
CA LEU A 259 -16.89 9.33 -4.46
C LEU A 259 -17.48 9.01 -3.08
N GLN A 260 -18.66 9.56 -2.77
CA GLN A 260 -19.22 9.51 -1.42
C GLN A 260 -20.35 8.49 -1.25
N LYS A 261 -20.92 7.99 -2.37
CA LYS A 261 -22.01 7.02 -2.33
C LYS A 261 -21.47 5.61 -2.23
N THR A 262 -21.80 4.90 -1.15
CA THR A 262 -21.47 3.48 -1.00
C THR A 262 -22.54 2.59 -1.63
N HIS A 263 -22.10 1.53 -2.31
CA HIS A 263 -22.93 0.46 -2.83
C HIS A 263 -22.77 -0.86 -2.04
N ARG A 264 -21.96 -0.82 -0.96
CA ARG A 264 -21.59 -2.03 -0.19
C ARG A 264 -22.50 -2.27 1.00
N PHE A 265 -23.01 -1.20 1.63
CA PHE A 265 -23.82 -1.27 2.84
C PHE A 265 -24.87 -0.16 2.88
N GLY A 266 -25.86 -0.32 3.79
CA GLY A 266 -27.02 0.56 3.89
C GLY A 266 -26.80 1.81 4.74
N ARG A 267 -27.83 2.64 4.79
CA ARG A 267 -27.84 3.96 5.44
C ARG A 267 -27.47 3.88 6.91
N SER A 268 -28.04 2.96 7.67
CA SER A 268 -27.77 2.83 9.11
C SER A 268 -26.27 2.63 9.43
N LEU A 269 -25.54 1.86 8.60
CA LEU A 269 -24.10 1.69 8.78
C LEU A 269 -23.33 2.91 8.26
N ALA A 270 -23.79 3.56 7.18
CA ALA A 270 -23.20 4.80 6.69
C ALA A 270 -23.28 5.91 7.75
N ASP A 271 -24.42 6.07 8.42
CA ASP A 271 -24.62 7.05 9.48
C ASP A 271 -23.73 6.78 10.69
N LEU A 272 -23.60 5.51 11.09
CA LEU A 272 -22.68 5.13 12.15
C LEU A 272 -21.21 5.44 11.77
N CYS A 273 -20.80 5.11 10.55
CA CYS A 273 -19.46 5.44 10.05
C CYS A 273 -19.24 6.96 10.05
N ASN A 274 -20.21 7.75 9.57
CA ASN A 274 -20.13 9.21 9.56
C ASN A 274 -20.02 9.77 10.99
N ALA A 275 -20.79 9.25 11.95
CA ALA A 275 -20.72 9.67 13.33
C ALA A 275 -19.33 9.42 13.94
N ILE A 276 -18.72 8.26 13.66
CA ILE A 276 -17.38 7.91 14.13
C ILE A 276 -16.32 8.78 13.46
N MET A 277 -16.39 8.94 12.13
CA MET A 277 -15.37 9.64 11.35
C MET A 277 -15.40 11.15 11.55
N ASN A 278 -16.59 11.72 11.79
CA ASN A 278 -16.77 13.15 12.04
C ASN A 278 -16.56 13.52 13.52
N ASP A 279 -16.26 12.56 14.40
CA ASP A 279 -15.81 12.85 15.76
C ASP A 279 -14.51 13.67 15.72
N GLN A 280 -14.48 14.79 16.42
CA GLN A 280 -13.31 15.70 16.46
C GLN A 280 -12.01 14.98 16.87
N ARG A 281 -12.10 13.90 17.65
CA ARG A 281 -10.96 13.10 18.07
C ARG A 281 -10.34 12.29 16.92
N VAL A 282 -11.13 11.94 15.89
CA VAL A 282 -10.66 11.27 14.69
C VAL A 282 -10.09 12.26 13.70
N GLY A 283 -10.60 13.49 13.66
CA GLY A 283 -10.08 14.59 12.86
C GLY A 283 -10.22 14.42 11.35
N TYR A 284 -11.13 13.56 10.90
CA TYR A 284 -11.39 13.34 9.49
C TYR A 284 -12.88 13.47 9.19
N TYR A 285 -13.24 14.41 8.32
CA TYR A 285 -14.62 14.64 7.91
C TYR A 285 -14.92 13.85 6.64
N THR A 286 -15.93 12.99 6.71
CA THR A 286 -16.48 12.27 5.58
C THR A 286 -18.00 12.40 5.54
N ASN A 287 -18.56 12.16 4.38
CA ASN A 287 -20.00 12.10 4.17
C ASN A 287 -20.32 10.89 3.30
N ILE A 288 -20.45 9.73 3.95
CA ILE A 288 -20.85 8.50 3.29
C ILE A 288 -22.36 8.54 3.09
N THR A 289 -22.82 8.40 1.86
CA THR A 289 -24.24 8.29 1.52
C THR A 289 -24.57 6.89 1.02
N SER A 290 -25.81 6.43 1.24
CA SER A 290 -26.32 5.15 0.73
C SER A 290 -27.80 5.26 0.40
N ASP A 291 -28.21 4.65 -0.72
CA ASP A 291 -29.62 4.51 -1.08
C ASP A 291 -30.21 3.18 -0.59
N ASN A 292 -29.41 2.34 0.05
CA ASN A 292 -29.82 1.02 0.51
C ASN A 292 -30.18 1.08 2.01
N ASP A 293 -31.39 0.68 2.36
CA ASP A 293 -31.87 0.66 3.76
C ASP A 293 -31.84 -0.76 4.39
N LYS A 294 -31.31 -1.77 3.70
CA LYS A 294 -31.36 -3.19 4.13
C LYS A 294 -30.27 -3.60 5.13
N THR A 295 -29.43 -2.68 5.59
CA THR A 295 -28.36 -3.01 6.55
C THR A 295 -28.82 -2.71 7.97
N GLU A 296 -28.81 -3.74 8.81
CA GLU A 296 -29.09 -3.63 10.24
C GLU A 296 -27.79 -3.55 11.04
N VAL A 297 -27.74 -2.68 12.04
CA VAL A 297 -26.60 -2.51 12.93
C VAL A 297 -27.00 -2.90 14.34
N TYR A 298 -26.36 -3.91 14.89
CA TYR A 298 -26.57 -4.38 16.25
C TYR A 298 -25.46 -3.90 17.19
N LYS A 299 -25.83 -3.37 18.35
CA LYS A 299 -24.87 -3.09 19.43
C LYS A 299 -24.52 -4.39 20.12
N THR A 300 -23.22 -4.69 20.28
CA THR A 300 -22.70 -5.83 21.04
C THR A 300 -23.25 -7.22 20.69
N PRO A 301 -22.91 -7.80 19.51
CA PRO A 301 -23.21 -9.21 19.27
C PRO A 301 -22.40 -10.09 20.20
N THR A 302 -23.08 -10.96 20.98
CA THR A 302 -22.40 -11.99 21.78
C THR A 302 -22.00 -13.18 20.93
N ILE A 303 -21.03 -13.98 21.38
CA ILE A 303 -20.66 -15.24 20.70
C ILE A 303 -21.90 -16.17 20.56
N LYS A 304 -22.77 -16.21 21.56
CA LYS A 304 -24.04 -16.96 21.51
C LYS A 304 -24.93 -16.48 20.36
N HIS A 305 -25.02 -15.17 20.13
CA HIS A 305 -25.80 -14.61 19.03
C HIS A 305 -25.20 -15.03 17.68
N LEU A 306 -23.88 -14.94 17.51
CA LEU A 306 -23.19 -15.37 16.28
C LEU A 306 -23.41 -16.86 16.02
N THR A 307 -23.29 -17.71 17.04
CA THR A 307 -23.53 -19.14 16.96
C THR A 307 -24.98 -19.46 16.52
N SER A 308 -25.96 -18.72 17.06
CA SER A 308 -27.36 -18.84 16.66
C SER A 308 -27.58 -18.45 15.19
N MET A 309 -26.96 -17.37 14.72
CA MET A 309 -27.05 -16.96 13.33
C MET A 309 -26.49 -18.04 12.38
N ILE A 310 -25.33 -18.64 12.72
CA ILE A 310 -24.72 -19.71 11.92
C ILE A 310 -25.63 -20.95 11.88
N LYS A 311 -26.17 -21.39 13.02
CA LYS A 311 -27.09 -22.53 13.11
C LYS A 311 -28.36 -22.29 12.30
N ASN A 312 -28.79 -21.04 12.13
CA ASN A 312 -29.91 -20.66 11.27
C ASN A 312 -29.51 -20.46 9.80
N GLY A 313 -28.36 -20.97 9.36
CA GLY A 313 -27.90 -20.98 7.96
C GLY A 313 -27.36 -19.62 7.46
N ARG A 314 -27.15 -18.63 8.32
CA ARG A 314 -26.58 -17.35 7.91
C ARG A 314 -25.06 -17.47 7.76
N LYS A 315 -24.50 -16.87 6.71
CA LYS A 315 -23.06 -16.70 6.56
C LYS A 315 -22.61 -15.57 7.49
N VAL A 316 -21.67 -15.86 8.35
CA VAL A 316 -21.11 -14.89 9.32
C VAL A 316 -19.62 -14.71 9.04
N THR A 317 -19.19 -13.45 8.91
CA THR A 317 -17.77 -13.09 8.86
C THR A 317 -17.39 -12.37 10.14
N TYR A 318 -16.38 -12.88 10.84
CA TYR A 318 -15.84 -12.26 12.03
C TYR A 318 -14.51 -11.58 11.70
N ILE A 319 -14.39 -10.32 12.09
CA ILE A 319 -13.19 -9.51 11.87
C ILE A 319 -12.64 -9.12 13.23
N ALA A 320 -11.36 -9.35 13.45
CA ALA A 320 -10.67 -8.95 14.66
C ALA A 320 -9.37 -8.19 14.34
N ARG A 321 -8.99 -7.29 15.25
CA ARG A 321 -7.73 -6.55 15.12
C ARG A 321 -6.51 -7.43 15.44
N TYR A 322 -6.65 -8.40 16.32
CA TYR A 322 -5.57 -9.26 16.78
C TYR A 322 -5.86 -10.73 16.51
N ASN A 323 -4.85 -11.47 16.08
CA ASN A 323 -4.97 -12.92 15.86
C ASN A 323 -5.37 -13.68 17.14
N ALA A 324 -4.96 -13.21 18.32
CA ALA A 324 -5.37 -13.80 19.59
C ALA A 324 -6.91 -13.81 19.76
N SER A 325 -7.60 -12.76 19.32
CA SER A 325 -9.07 -12.71 19.35
C SER A 325 -9.71 -13.71 18.39
N LEU A 326 -9.09 -13.92 17.22
CA LEU A 326 -9.54 -14.95 16.25
C LEU A 326 -9.33 -16.35 16.84
N PHE A 327 -8.20 -16.59 17.50
CA PHE A 327 -7.92 -17.89 18.09
C PHE A 327 -8.95 -18.30 19.14
N ASN A 328 -9.35 -17.37 20.02
CA ASN A 328 -10.41 -17.62 21.01
C ASN A 328 -11.75 -17.97 20.37
N LEU A 329 -12.11 -17.27 19.28
CA LEU A 329 -13.33 -17.59 18.53
C LEU A 329 -13.23 -18.97 17.86
N ILE A 330 -12.10 -19.27 17.21
CA ILE A 330 -11.86 -20.57 16.55
C ILE A 330 -12.01 -21.73 17.53
N LYS A 331 -11.40 -21.60 18.72
CA LYS A 331 -11.54 -22.58 19.80
C LYS A 331 -13.01 -22.80 20.18
N HIS A 332 -13.75 -21.71 20.39
CA HIS A 332 -15.18 -21.79 20.72
C HIS A 332 -16.00 -22.44 19.62
N LEU A 333 -15.76 -22.12 18.33
CA LEU A 333 -16.47 -22.72 17.20
C LEU A 333 -16.18 -24.23 17.09
N ALA A 334 -14.92 -24.62 17.28
CA ALA A 334 -14.52 -26.03 17.27
C ALA A 334 -15.19 -26.83 18.40
N GLU A 335 -15.24 -26.29 19.63
CA GLU A 335 -15.92 -26.89 20.79
C GLU A 335 -17.43 -27.11 20.54
N HIS A 336 -18.04 -26.34 19.64
CA HIS A 336 -19.45 -26.42 19.28
C HIS A 336 -19.72 -27.11 17.93
N GLY A 337 -18.70 -27.73 17.32
CA GLY A 337 -18.81 -28.45 16.03
C GLY A 337 -19.16 -27.56 14.84
N ILE A 338 -18.83 -26.26 14.89
CA ILE A 338 -19.12 -25.30 13.82
C ILE A 338 -17.94 -25.22 12.86
N THR A 339 -18.19 -25.47 11.58
CA THR A 339 -17.20 -25.35 10.51
C THR A 339 -16.88 -23.88 10.21
N TYR A 340 -15.62 -23.57 10.03
CA TYR A 340 -15.14 -22.22 9.71
C TYR A 340 -14.02 -22.29 8.67
N SER A 341 -13.78 -21.15 8.00
CA SER A 341 -12.58 -20.92 7.19
C SER A 341 -11.90 -19.63 7.67
N ALA A 342 -10.57 -19.67 7.82
CA ALA A 342 -9.79 -18.50 8.12
C ALA A 342 -9.24 -17.90 6.81
N LEU A 343 -9.46 -16.59 6.61
CA LEU A 343 -8.85 -15.84 5.54
C LEU A 343 -7.57 -15.18 6.11
N GLY A 344 -6.44 -15.55 5.61
CA GLY A 344 -5.14 -15.00 5.98
C GLY A 344 -4.02 -15.79 5.31
N ASP A 345 -2.87 -15.17 5.13
CA ASP A 345 -1.68 -15.88 4.68
C ASP A 345 -1.34 -16.93 5.73
N SER A 346 -1.47 -18.21 5.36
CA SER A 346 -0.89 -19.33 6.13
C SER A 346 0.63 -19.18 6.04
N HIS A 347 1.23 -18.59 7.07
CA HIS A 347 2.67 -18.63 7.30
C HIS A 347 3.00 -19.82 8.19
#